data_570ce355ceeea226510ce9b4a8831d2d
#
_entry.id   570ce355ceeea226510ce9b4a8831d2d
#
_cell.length_a   1.000
_cell.length_b   1.000
_cell.length_c   1.000
_cell.angle_alpha   90.00
_cell.angle_beta   90.00
_cell.angle_gamma   90.00
#
_symmetry.space_group_name_H-M   'P 1'
#
loop_
_entity.id
_entity.type
_entity.pdbx_description
1 polymer ?
#
loop_
_entity_poly.entity_id
_entity_poly.type
_entity_poly.pdbx_seq_one_letter_code
_entity_poly.pdbx_strand_id
1 'polypeptide(L)'
;MAKRRKHGDGSVRLRKDGRWEGRVVIGYDEKGLPKTKNVLAKTKTECVAKLKALRERLETPAPEVPKAGLSLGAWLDHWYQDYKKASLRPNTQMSYERRIYQHIIPALGGIQLDKLTTGDIQQFYTHLRQNGRLLRTELYGEGLSDQTIRGIHTTLHAALDKAVEEKLIFRNPADSCKLPPVKGREMKVLTPEEIQRLLIQAREDGCYELLLLELATGLRRGEILALQWGDLNFRTGALRVERQVHRVKGELVVSPPKTKAGNRTVLLPAPVLKVLKAYQKTVHSRWMFPSPVKEDSPMDPAAVRKRLQTVLERAECRHLRFHDLRHTFATASLEHGMDIKTLSTIIGHVSSATTLNTYTHVTDAMRQSAADKIDRGIGRADPKPRQEPVPQKPAPSAFQAHKGQRRKPGTGCVNRINDHLWEGRYSPIVNGKRMARNVYAKTEAECEGKLAILIREMKAEIAAGKNRI
;
A
#
# COMPACT_ATOMS: atom_id res chain seq x y z
N MET A 1 -25.93 -16.39 -56.86
CA MET A 1 -26.30 -16.66 -55.44
C MET A 1 -25.03 -16.96 -54.65
N ALA A 2 -24.76 -16.22 -53.60
CA ALA A 2 -23.57 -16.45 -52.76
C ALA A 2 -23.75 -17.76 -51.97
N LYS A 3 -22.83 -18.73 -52.12
CA LYS A 3 -22.82 -20.00 -51.38
C LYS A 3 -22.86 -19.75 -49.89
N ARG A 4 -23.87 -20.24 -49.15
CA ARG A 4 -23.93 -20.23 -47.69
C ARG A 4 -22.71 -20.99 -47.12
N ARG A 5 -22.00 -20.39 -46.18
CA ARG A 5 -20.89 -21.05 -45.48
C ARG A 5 -21.40 -22.22 -44.61
N LYS A 6 -20.59 -23.26 -44.49
CA LYS A 6 -20.90 -24.42 -43.64
C LYS A 6 -21.04 -24.02 -42.17
N HIS A 7 -21.88 -24.73 -41.45
CA HIS A 7 -22.03 -24.56 -39.99
C HIS A 7 -20.64 -24.76 -39.32
N GLY A 8 -20.20 -23.80 -38.53
CA GLY A 8 -18.85 -23.82 -37.88
C GLY A 8 -17.80 -22.91 -38.54
N ASP A 9 -18.00 -22.47 -39.80
CA ASP A 9 -17.02 -21.64 -40.54
C ASP A 9 -16.87 -20.19 -40.03
N GLY A 10 -17.61 -19.82 -39.00
CA GLY A 10 -17.67 -18.46 -38.51
C GLY A 10 -18.41 -17.48 -39.45
N SER A 11 -18.66 -16.30 -38.98
CA SER A 11 -19.35 -15.25 -39.75
C SER A 11 -18.38 -14.13 -40.15
N VAL A 12 -18.59 -13.56 -41.35
CA VAL A 12 -17.84 -12.40 -41.83
C VAL A 12 -18.82 -11.32 -42.24
N ARG A 13 -18.68 -10.12 -41.70
CA ARG A 13 -19.56 -8.98 -42.00
C ARG A 13 -18.74 -7.70 -42.18
N LEU A 14 -19.29 -6.78 -42.99
CA LEU A 14 -18.78 -5.43 -43.09
C LEU A 14 -19.34 -4.60 -41.91
N ARG A 15 -18.50 -3.91 -41.22
CA ARG A 15 -18.88 -2.98 -40.14
C ARG A 15 -19.20 -1.60 -40.70
N LYS A 16 -19.90 -0.80 -39.93
CA LYS A 16 -20.22 0.59 -40.29
C LYS A 16 -18.97 1.48 -40.47
N ASP A 17 -17.85 1.09 -39.84
CA ASP A 17 -16.56 1.77 -39.91
C ASP A 17 -15.72 1.38 -41.16
N GLY A 18 -16.32 0.64 -42.11
CA GLY A 18 -15.67 0.22 -43.37
C GLY A 18 -14.73 -0.98 -43.23
N ARG A 19 -14.53 -1.54 -42.05
CA ARG A 19 -13.69 -2.73 -41.84
C ARG A 19 -14.49 -4.02 -41.87
N TRP A 20 -13.87 -5.09 -42.31
CA TRP A 20 -14.44 -6.43 -42.28
C TRP A 20 -14.16 -7.10 -40.95
N GLU A 21 -15.19 -7.66 -40.32
CA GLU A 21 -15.13 -8.39 -39.07
C GLU A 21 -15.46 -9.86 -39.28
N GLY A 22 -14.54 -10.74 -38.90
CA GLY A 22 -14.75 -12.19 -38.86
C GLY A 22 -14.97 -12.62 -37.39
N ARG A 23 -15.97 -13.48 -37.13
CA ARG A 23 -16.30 -14.02 -35.83
C ARG A 23 -16.32 -15.53 -35.85
N VAL A 24 -15.70 -16.15 -34.84
CA VAL A 24 -15.81 -17.59 -34.57
C VAL A 24 -16.31 -17.79 -33.15
N VAL A 25 -17.26 -18.72 -32.99
CA VAL A 25 -17.76 -19.11 -31.65
C VAL A 25 -16.75 -20.05 -31.01
N ILE A 26 -16.34 -19.74 -29.80
CA ILE A 26 -15.35 -20.52 -29.02
C ILE A 26 -15.97 -21.25 -27.82
N GLY A 27 -17.26 -21.08 -27.59
CA GLY A 27 -18.01 -21.68 -26.47
C GLY A 27 -19.28 -20.89 -26.20
N TYR A 28 -19.95 -21.24 -25.11
CA TYR A 28 -21.15 -20.57 -24.61
C TYR A 28 -20.93 -20.15 -23.17
N ASP A 29 -21.58 -19.08 -22.74
CA ASP A 29 -21.56 -18.64 -21.32
C ASP A 29 -22.60 -19.43 -20.49
N GLU A 30 -22.67 -19.16 -19.18
CA GLU A 30 -23.63 -19.82 -18.26
C GLU A 30 -25.11 -19.53 -18.63
N LYS A 31 -25.35 -18.53 -19.48
CA LYS A 31 -26.69 -18.16 -19.96
C LYS A 31 -26.99 -18.69 -21.38
N GLY A 32 -26.10 -19.54 -21.91
CA GLY A 32 -26.25 -20.12 -23.27
C GLY A 32 -25.92 -19.13 -24.40
N LEU A 33 -25.33 -17.96 -24.12
CA LEU A 33 -24.94 -17.00 -25.16
C LEU A 33 -23.55 -17.34 -25.72
N PRO A 34 -23.35 -17.24 -27.06
CA PRO A 34 -22.10 -17.63 -27.68
C PRO A 34 -20.95 -16.68 -27.33
N LYS A 35 -19.89 -17.20 -26.72
CA LYS A 35 -18.60 -16.53 -26.62
C LYS A 35 -17.90 -16.56 -27.94
N THR A 36 -17.50 -15.38 -28.48
CA THR A 36 -16.87 -15.27 -29.80
C THR A 36 -15.49 -14.63 -29.72
N LYS A 37 -14.56 -15.09 -30.57
CA LYS A 37 -13.33 -14.36 -30.91
C LYS A 37 -13.49 -13.70 -32.27
N ASN A 38 -12.98 -12.46 -32.38
CA ASN A 38 -13.15 -11.64 -33.57
C ASN A 38 -11.78 -11.32 -34.19
N VAL A 39 -11.75 -11.21 -35.52
CA VAL A 39 -10.65 -10.66 -36.32
C VAL A 39 -11.14 -9.48 -37.14
N LEU A 40 -10.29 -8.47 -37.32
CA LEU A 40 -10.57 -7.29 -38.12
C LEU A 40 -9.60 -7.18 -39.28
N ALA A 41 -10.10 -6.75 -40.46
CA ALA A 41 -9.29 -6.53 -41.64
C ALA A 41 -9.84 -5.40 -42.50
N LYS A 42 -9.00 -4.82 -43.36
CA LYS A 42 -9.42 -3.78 -44.31
C LYS A 42 -10.18 -4.36 -45.51
N THR A 43 -9.88 -5.58 -45.90
CA THR A 43 -10.53 -6.27 -47.02
C THR A 43 -11.22 -7.55 -46.57
N LYS A 44 -12.23 -7.98 -47.34
CA LYS A 44 -12.96 -9.23 -47.09
C LYS A 44 -12.04 -10.44 -47.19
N THR A 45 -11.16 -10.47 -48.16
CA THR A 45 -10.21 -11.57 -48.43
C THR A 45 -9.24 -11.72 -47.25
N GLU A 46 -8.67 -10.61 -46.76
CA GLU A 46 -7.79 -10.61 -45.60
C GLU A 46 -8.52 -11.07 -44.32
N CYS A 47 -9.76 -10.62 -44.14
CA CYS A 47 -10.59 -11.03 -43.01
C CYS A 47 -10.87 -12.54 -43.03
N VAL A 48 -11.16 -13.12 -44.19
CA VAL A 48 -11.35 -14.56 -44.33
C VAL A 48 -10.06 -15.33 -44.04
N ALA A 49 -8.92 -14.85 -44.55
CA ALA A 49 -7.61 -15.46 -44.27
C ALA A 49 -7.28 -15.44 -42.77
N LYS A 50 -7.45 -14.29 -42.12
CA LYS A 50 -7.24 -14.15 -40.66
C LYS A 50 -8.20 -15.02 -39.86
N LEU A 51 -9.45 -15.14 -40.28
CA LEU A 51 -10.43 -16.00 -39.60
C LEU A 51 -10.08 -17.48 -39.76
N LYS A 52 -9.58 -17.89 -40.93
CA LYS A 52 -9.10 -19.25 -41.18
C LYS A 52 -7.88 -19.56 -40.30
N ALA A 53 -6.89 -18.68 -40.26
CA ALA A 53 -5.73 -18.81 -39.41
C ALA A 53 -6.09 -18.84 -37.91
N LEU A 54 -7.08 -18.04 -37.47
CA LEU A 54 -7.59 -18.09 -36.11
C LEU A 54 -8.23 -19.46 -35.80
N ARG A 55 -8.99 -20.03 -36.72
CA ARG A 55 -9.59 -21.36 -36.58
C ARG A 55 -8.53 -22.45 -36.52
N GLU A 56 -7.57 -22.45 -37.43
CA GLU A 56 -6.45 -23.41 -37.43
C GLU A 56 -5.70 -23.37 -36.12
N ARG A 57 -5.49 -22.18 -35.53
CA ARG A 57 -4.90 -22.03 -34.19
C ARG A 57 -5.80 -22.54 -33.06
N LEU A 58 -7.10 -22.58 -33.22
CA LEU A 58 -8.07 -23.10 -32.25
C LEU A 58 -8.32 -24.60 -32.42
N GLU A 59 -8.16 -25.14 -33.65
CA GLU A 59 -8.37 -26.53 -34.01
C GLU A 59 -7.09 -27.37 -33.97
N THR A 60 -5.89 -26.72 -34.03
CA THR A 60 -4.62 -27.45 -33.90
C THR A 60 -4.50 -27.97 -32.46
N PRO A 61 -4.47 -29.29 -32.25
CA PRO A 61 -4.05 -29.80 -30.93
C PRO A 61 -2.66 -29.26 -30.66
N ALA A 62 -2.47 -28.71 -29.45
CA ALA A 62 -1.18 -28.24 -29.05
C ALA A 62 -0.15 -29.37 -29.14
N PRO A 63 1.11 -29.10 -29.55
CA PRO A 63 2.15 -30.11 -29.49
C PRO A 63 2.14 -30.70 -28.09
N GLU A 64 2.07 -32.02 -28.00
CA GLU A 64 2.13 -32.75 -26.73
C GLU A 64 3.48 -32.49 -26.08
N VAL A 65 3.52 -31.50 -25.17
CA VAL A 65 4.59 -31.39 -24.20
C VAL A 65 4.34 -32.54 -23.22
N PRO A 66 5.34 -33.35 -22.84
CA PRO A 66 5.15 -34.43 -21.89
C PRO A 66 4.75 -33.80 -20.54
N LYS A 67 3.46 -33.83 -20.25
CA LYS A 67 2.81 -33.13 -19.12
C LYS A 67 2.59 -34.02 -17.91
N ALA A 68 3.02 -35.27 -17.97
CA ALA A 68 2.83 -36.21 -16.88
C ALA A 68 3.77 -35.81 -15.73
N GLY A 69 3.17 -35.21 -14.69
CA GLY A 69 3.81 -35.07 -13.39
C GLY A 69 4.28 -33.66 -12.99
N LEU A 70 4.04 -32.60 -13.77
CA LEU A 70 4.41 -31.26 -13.31
C LEU A 70 3.55 -30.84 -12.11
N SER A 71 4.18 -30.66 -10.94
CA SER A 71 3.49 -30.16 -9.76
C SER A 71 3.23 -28.66 -9.83
N LEU A 72 2.18 -28.20 -9.14
CA LEU A 72 1.92 -26.76 -9.00
C LEU A 72 3.12 -26.01 -8.40
N GLY A 73 3.82 -26.63 -7.44
CA GLY A 73 4.99 -26.02 -6.80
C GLY A 73 6.13 -25.79 -7.79
N ALA A 74 6.45 -26.78 -8.61
CA ALA A 74 7.47 -26.66 -9.65
C ALA A 74 7.10 -25.62 -10.71
N TRP A 75 5.82 -25.59 -11.13
CA TRP A 75 5.32 -24.56 -12.04
C TRP A 75 5.42 -23.15 -11.46
N LEU A 76 5.00 -22.94 -10.20
CA LEU A 76 5.04 -21.64 -9.54
C LEU A 76 6.48 -21.10 -9.41
N ASP A 77 7.43 -21.98 -9.09
CA ASP A 77 8.83 -21.59 -9.00
C ASP A 77 9.36 -21.18 -10.38
N HIS A 78 9.17 -22.01 -11.41
CA HIS A 78 9.54 -21.70 -12.78
C HIS A 78 8.89 -20.40 -13.27
N TRP A 79 7.57 -20.27 -13.12
CA TRP A 79 6.86 -19.05 -13.49
C TRP A 79 7.39 -17.79 -12.78
N TYR A 80 7.68 -17.90 -11.48
CA TYR A 80 8.18 -16.76 -10.74
C TYR A 80 9.58 -16.37 -11.17
N GLN A 81 10.51 -17.32 -11.26
CA GLN A 81 11.92 -17.04 -11.59
C GLN A 81 12.07 -16.51 -13.02
N ASP A 82 11.41 -17.14 -14.00
CA ASP A 82 11.65 -16.87 -15.41
C ASP A 82 10.73 -15.80 -16.00
N TYR A 83 9.46 -15.72 -15.57
CA TYR A 83 8.50 -14.78 -16.16
C TYR A 83 8.27 -13.52 -15.33
N LYS A 84 8.40 -13.58 -13.99
CA LYS A 84 7.97 -12.47 -13.13
C LYS A 84 9.10 -11.72 -12.44
N LYS A 85 10.05 -12.41 -11.86
CA LYS A 85 11.04 -11.84 -10.96
C LYS A 85 11.80 -10.65 -11.55
N ALA A 86 12.29 -10.78 -12.79
CA ALA A 86 13.07 -9.74 -13.47
C ALA A 86 12.29 -8.43 -13.69
N SER A 87 10.95 -8.52 -13.87
CA SER A 87 10.08 -7.35 -14.08
C SER A 87 9.63 -6.67 -12.79
N LEU A 88 9.84 -7.29 -11.63
CA LEU A 88 9.32 -6.83 -10.34
C LEU A 88 10.37 -6.04 -9.56
N ARG A 89 9.91 -4.98 -8.88
CA ARG A 89 10.74 -4.25 -7.91
C ARG A 89 11.00 -5.10 -6.66
N PRO A 90 12.14 -4.93 -5.96
CA PRO A 90 12.55 -5.79 -4.84
C PRO A 90 11.48 -6.03 -3.77
N ASN A 91 10.76 -4.99 -3.35
CA ASN A 91 9.68 -5.15 -2.36
C ASN A 91 8.48 -5.94 -2.88
N THR A 92 8.23 -5.88 -4.20
CA THR A 92 7.19 -6.68 -4.84
C THR A 92 7.65 -8.12 -4.96
N GLN A 93 8.93 -8.36 -5.30
CA GLN A 93 9.53 -9.70 -5.28
C GLN A 93 9.35 -10.36 -3.92
N MET A 94 9.73 -9.70 -2.82
CA MET A 94 9.52 -10.22 -1.45
C MET A 94 8.05 -10.55 -1.15
N SER A 95 7.11 -9.78 -1.69
CA SER A 95 5.68 -10.04 -1.51
C SER A 95 5.23 -11.27 -2.29
N TYR A 96 5.72 -11.47 -3.52
CA TYR A 96 5.49 -12.66 -4.33
C TYR A 96 6.11 -13.89 -3.69
N GLU A 97 7.39 -13.80 -3.30
CA GLU A 97 8.12 -14.88 -2.62
C GLU A 97 7.39 -15.36 -1.36
N ARG A 98 6.93 -14.43 -0.54
CA ARG A 98 6.15 -14.78 0.65
C ARG A 98 4.86 -15.52 0.30
N ARG A 99 4.11 -15.06 -0.70
CA ARG A 99 2.86 -15.68 -1.11
C ARG A 99 3.09 -17.06 -1.70
N ILE A 100 4.10 -17.21 -2.55
CA ILE A 100 4.43 -18.47 -3.24
C ILE A 100 5.03 -19.48 -2.26
N TYR A 101 6.16 -19.14 -1.64
CA TYR A 101 6.95 -20.11 -0.89
C TYR A 101 6.48 -20.33 0.55
N GLN A 102 5.79 -19.36 1.15
CA GLN A 102 5.31 -19.49 2.53
C GLN A 102 3.85 -19.90 2.63
N HIS A 103 3.04 -19.70 1.59
CA HIS A 103 1.61 -20.02 1.66
C HIS A 103 1.17 -21.00 0.58
N ILE A 104 1.44 -20.74 -0.72
CA ILE A 104 0.87 -21.54 -1.80
C ILE A 104 1.56 -22.90 -1.91
N ILE A 105 2.89 -22.92 -2.04
CA ILE A 105 3.66 -24.16 -2.22
C ILE A 105 3.49 -25.12 -1.04
N PRO A 106 3.55 -24.71 0.25
CA PRO A 106 3.36 -25.64 1.35
C PRO A 106 1.99 -26.31 1.39
N ALA A 107 0.95 -25.63 0.88
CA ALA A 107 -0.42 -26.14 0.92
C ALA A 107 -0.86 -26.88 -0.35
N LEU A 108 -0.49 -26.38 -1.51
CA LEU A 108 -0.98 -26.87 -2.81
C LEU A 108 0.14 -27.39 -3.72
N GLY A 109 1.41 -27.13 -3.39
CA GLY A 109 2.53 -27.35 -4.30
C GLY A 109 2.75 -28.81 -4.72
N GLY A 110 2.31 -29.77 -3.91
CA GLY A 110 2.37 -31.21 -4.21
C GLY A 110 1.33 -31.70 -5.22
N ILE A 111 0.29 -30.91 -5.48
CA ILE A 111 -0.78 -31.29 -6.41
C ILE A 111 -0.26 -31.16 -7.83
N GLN A 112 -0.55 -32.16 -8.69
CA GLN A 112 -0.28 -32.06 -10.12
C GLN A 112 -1.08 -30.93 -10.75
N LEU A 113 -0.45 -30.15 -11.61
CA LEU A 113 -1.01 -28.92 -12.17
C LEU A 113 -2.31 -29.17 -12.93
N ASP A 114 -2.39 -30.28 -13.65
CA ASP A 114 -3.57 -30.72 -14.41
C ASP A 114 -4.71 -31.30 -13.54
N LYS A 115 -4.39 -31.69 -12.29
CA LYS A 115 -5.36 -32.22 -11.34
C LYS A 115 -5.84 -31.19 -10.31
N LEU A 116 -5.27 -30.00 -10.33
CA LEU A 116 -5.68 -28.92 -9.43
C LEU A 116 -7.11 -28.48 -9.72
N THR A 117 -7.96 -28.56 -8.69
CA THR A 117 -9.38 -28.21 -8.81
C THR A 117 -9.70 -26.87 -8.16
N THR A 118 -10.83 -26.28 -8.54
CA THR A 118 -11.39 -25.09 -7.85
C THR A 118 -11.69 -25.39 -6.39
N GLY A 119 -12.08 -26.66 -6.06
CA GLY A 119 -12.33 -27.11 -4.68
C GLY A 119 -11.09 -27.03 -3.81
N ASP A 120 -9.94 -27.50 -4.30
CA ASP A 120 -8.67 -27.46 -3.58
C ASP A 120 -8.27 -26.00 -3.26
N ILE A 121 -8.41 -25.12 -4.24
CA ILE A 121 -8.10 -23.68 -4.07
C ILE A 121 -9.07 -23.03 -3.08
N GLN A 122 -10.36 -23.38 -3.14
CA GLN A 122 -11.36 -22.83 -2.22
C GLN A 122 -11.13 -23.29 -0.78
N GLN A 123 -10.79 -24.57 -0.56
CA GLN A 123 -10.41 -25.10 0.75
C GLN A 123 -9.15 -24.41 1.29
N PHE A 124 -8.15 -24.18 0.42
CA PHE A 124 -6.96 -23.44 0.77
C PHE A 124 -7.28 -22.02 1.27
N TYR A 125 -8.19 -21.27 0.60
CA TYR A 125 -8.58 -19.93 1.08
C TYR A 125 -9.33 -19.99 2.42
N THR A 126 -10.14 -21.01 2.64
CA THR A 126 -10.80 -21.22 3.93
C THR A 126 -9.78 -21.49 5.04
N HIS A 127 -8.80 -22.35 4.78
CA HIS A 127 -7.69 -22.61 5.70
C HIS A 127 -6.87 -21.35 5.99
N LEU A 128 -6.53 -20.56 4.97
CA LEU A 128 -5.79 -19.30 5.16
C LEU A 128 -6.54 -18.31 6.04
N ARG A 129 -7.86 -18.28 5.95
CA ARG A 129 -8.72 -17.41 6.76
C ARG A 129 -8.75 -17.83 8.23
N GLN A 130 -8.63 -19.10 8.51
CA GLN A 130 -8.66 -19.66 9.87
C GLN A 130 -7.28 -19.72 10.50
N ASN A 131 -6.29 -20.30 9.79
CA ASN A 131 -4.99 -20.70 10.33
C ASN A 131 -3.79 -20.28 9.46
N GLY A 132 -3.97 -19.34 8.52
CA GLY A 132 -2.94 -19.02 7.54
C GLY A 132 -1.82 -18.11 8.04
N ARG A 133 -1.87 -17.61 9.26
CA ARG A 133 -0.86 -16.70 9.79
C ARG A 133 0.32 -17.45 10.35
N LEU A 134 1.52 -17.15 9.85
CA LEU A 134 2.76 -17.82 10.23
C LEU A 134 3.55 -17.09 11.33
N LEU A 135 3.29 -15.79 11.53
CA LEU A 135 4.05 -14.97 12.47
C LEU A 135 3.11 -14.06 13.26
N ARG A 136 3.41 -13.84 14.55
CA ARG A 136 2.66 -12.94 15.44
C ARG A 136 1.18 -13.35 15.58
N THR A 137 0.92 -14.63 15.67
CA THR A 137 -0.41 -15.19 15.89
C THR A 137 -1.03 -14.70 17.19
N GLU A 138 -0.24 -14.56 18.23
CA GLU A 138 -0.64 -14.00 19.55
C GLU A 138 -1.19 -12.56 19.45
N LEU A 139 -0.69 -11.78 18.49
CA LEU A 139 -1.04 -10.36 18.34
C LEU A 139 -2.25 -10.14 17.43
N TYR A 140 -2.38 -10.96 16.40
CA TYR A 140 -3.31 -10.71 15.29
C TYR A 140 -4.25 -11.89 15.00
N GLY A 141 -4.22 -12.94 15.85
CA GLY A 141 -4.94 -14.19 15.62
C GLY A 141 -4.29 -15.05 14.54
N GLU A 142 -4.79 -16.27 14.38
CA GLU A 142 -4.23 -17.28 13.50
C GLU A 142 -4.56 -17.08 12.01
N GLY A 143 -5.67 -16.39 11.73
CA GLY A 143 -6.14 -16.16 10.38
C GLY A 143 -5.44 -15.02 9.63
N LEU A 144 -5.40 -15.10 8.31
CA LEU A 144 -4.99 -14.01 7.44
C LEU A 144 -6.17 -13.07 7.17
N SER A 145 -5.85 -11.79 6.93
CA SER A 145 -6.86 -10.82 6.49
C SER A 145 -7.36 -11.14 5.08
N ASP A 146 -8.63 -10.80 4.80
CA ASP A 146 -9.26 -10.97 3.49
C ASP A 146 -8.44 -10.32 2.36
N GLN A 147 -7.83 -9.16 2.63
CA GLN A 147 -6.95 -8.48 1.66
C GLN A 147 -5.67 -9.29 1.37
N THR A 148 -5.10 -9.98 2.36
CA THR A 148 -3.92 -10.85 2.16
C THR A 148 -4.30 -12.06 1.32
N ILE A 149 -5.44 -12.70 1.60
CA ILE A 149 -5.96 -13.83 0.82
C ILE A 149 -6.19 -13.43 -0.63
N ARG A 150 -6.79 -12.25 -0.88
CA ARG A 150 -6.94 -11.71 -2.25
C ARG A 150 -5.59 -11.50 -2.93
N GLY A 151 -4.59 -11.04 -2.20
CA GLY A 151 -3.23 -10.91 -2.75
C GLY A 151 -2.61 -12.26 -3.11
N ILE A 152 -2.84 -13.30 -2.32
CA ILE A 152 -2.41 -14.68 -2.61
C ILE A 152 -3.15 -15.20 -3.85
N HIS A 153 -4.47 -15.03 -3.90
CA HIS A 153 -5.27 -15.38 -5.08
C HIS A 153 -4.75 -14.71 -6.35
N THR A 154 -4.52 -13.39 -6.33
CA THR A 154 -4.01 -12.66 -7.51
C THR A 154 -2.67 -13.23 -8.01
N THR A 155 -1.80 -13.69 -7.09
CA THR A 155 -0.52 -14.30 -7.45
C THR A 155 -0.73 -15.69 -8.06
N LEU A 156 -1.55 -16.54 -7.45
CA LEU A 156 -1.88 -17.88 -7.94
C LEU A 156 -2.62 -17.82 -9.28
N HIS A 157 -3.64 -16.97 -9.38
CA HIS A 157 -4.41 -16.78 -10.59
C HIS A 157 -3.52 -16.37 -11.78
N ALA A 158 -2.62 -15.39 -11.60
CA ALA A 158 -1.71 -14.96 -12.65
C ALA A 158 -0.74 -16.07 -13.12
N ALA A 159 -0.32 -16.94 -12.19
CA ALA A 159 0.52 -18.09 -12.55
C ALA A 159 -0.27 -19.15 -13.32
N LEU A 160 -1.52 -19.41 -12.92
CA LEU A 160 -2.39 -20.36 -13.61
C LEU A 160 -2.87 -19.83 -14.97
N ASP A 161 -3.13 -18.52 -15.12
CA ASP A 161 -3.37 -17.90 -16.43
C ASP A 161 -2.20 -18.15 -17.37
N LYS A 162 -0.97 -17.99 -16.88
CA LYS A 162 0.22 -18.27 -17.68
C LYS A 162 0.34 -19.75 -18.02
N ALA A 163 -0.06 -20.66 -17.12
CA ALA A 163 -0.13 -22.08 -17.41
C ALA A 163 -1.15 -22.40 -18.53
N VAL A 164 -2.27 -21.67 -18.60
CA VAL A 164 -3.23 -21.79 -19.70
C VAL A 164 -2.62 -21.27 -21.01
N GLU A 165 -1.92 -20.12 -20.98
CA GLU A 165 -1.22 -19.59 -22.16
C GLU A 165 -0.17 -20.55 -22.69
N GLU A 166 0.60 -21.21 -21.79
CA GLU A 166 1.60 -22.24 -22.13
C GLU A 166 0.97 -23.61 -22.44
N LYS A 167 -0.38 -23.69 -22.42
CA LYS A 167 -1.15 -24.91 -22.71
C LYS A 167 -0.87 -26.09 -21.78
N LEU A 168 -0.39 -25.81 -20.57
CA LEU A 168 -0.17 -26.79 -19.52
C LEU A 168 -1.48 -27.28 -18.90
N ILE A 169 -2.48 -26.39 -18.86
CA ILE A 169 -3.85 -26.66 -18.40
C ILE A 169 -4.87 -26.03 -19.36
N PHE A 170 -6.06 -26.60 -19.45
CA PHE A 170 -7.11 -26.10 -20.36
C PHE A 170 -7.80 -24.82 -19.88
N ARG A 171 -7.95 -24.67 -18.58
CA ARG A 171 -8.64 -23.54 -17.92
C ARG A 171 -7.99 -23.24 -16.59
N ASN A 172 -8.14 -22.00 -16.14
CA ASN A 172 -7.68 -21.60 -14.84
C ASN A 172 -8.68 -22.04 -13.74
N PRO A 173 -8.33 -22.97 -12.85
CA PRO A 173 -9.23 -23.42 -11.80
C PRO A 173 -9.51 -22.33 -10.74
N ALA A 174 -8.75 -21.24 -10.70
CA ALA A 174 -8.96 -20.13 -9.80
C ALA A 174 -10.06 -19.15 -10.25
N ASP A 175 -10.50 -19.19 -11.53
CA ASP A 175 -11.52 -18.27 -12.09
C ASP A 175 -12.84 -18.31 -11.33
N SER A 176 -13.27 -19.49 -10.91
CA SER A 176 -14.57 -19.71 -10.25
C SER A 176 -14.49 -19.65 -8.72
N CYS A 177 -13.32 -19.31 -8.14
CA CYS A 177 -13.18 -19.24 -6.70
C CYS A 177 -13.91 -18.03 -6.12
N LYS A 178 -14.61 -18.24 -5.01
CA LYS A 178 -15.26 -17.18 -4.24
C LYS A 178 -14.26 -16.52 -3.29
N LEU A 179 -13.99 -15.26 -3.52
CA LEU A 179 -13.11 -14.48 -2.65
C LEU A 179 -13.89 -13.78 -1.54
N PRO A 180 -13.30 -13.66 -0.33
CA PRO A 180 -13.94 -12.94 0.75
C PRO A 180 -14.14 -11.46 0.34
N PRO A 181 -15.27 -10.82 0.76
CA PRO A 181 -15.54 -9.42 0.47
C PRO A 181 -14.52 -8.54 1.20
N VAL A 182 -13.99 -7.54 0.52
CA VAL A 182 -13.16 -6.50 1.18
C VAL A 182 -14.08 -5.42 1.69
N LYS A 183 -14.23 -5.35 3.01
CA LYS A 183 -14.86 -4.18 3.62
C LYS A 183 -13.94 -2.98 3.45
N GLY A 184 -14.45 -1.91 2.84
CA GLY A 184 -13.74 -0.63 2.79
C GLY A 184 -13.35 -0.21 4.22
N ARG A 185 -12.08 0.13 4.42
CA ARG A 185 -11.67 0.76 5.68
C ARG A 185 -12.06 2.22 5.64
N GLU A 186 -12.78 2.65 6.63
CA GLU A 186 -13.01 4.07 6.87
C GLU A 186 -11.67 4.81 6.97
N MET A 187 -11.54 5.90 6.23
CA MET A 187 -10.34 6.72 6.29
C MET A 187 -10.37 7.51 7.59
N LYS A 188 -9.32 7.34 8.38
CA LYS A 188 -9.14 8.13 9.60
C LYS A 188 -8.37 9.39 9.24
N VAL A 189 -8.94 10.54 9.54
CA VAL A 189 -8.32 11.85 9.39
C VAL A 189 -8.32 12.57 10.73
N LEU A 190 -7.35 13.45 10.96
CA LEU A 190 -7.30 14.29 12.17
C LEU A 190 -8.24 15.49 12.01
N THR A 191 -8.89 15.85 13.11
CA THR A 191 -9.61 17.14 13.20
C THR A 191 -8.62 18.30 13.33
N PRO A 192 -9.04 19.55 13.07
CA PRO A 192 -8.19 20.73 13.26
C PRO A 192 -7.58 20.81 14.66
N GLU A 193 -8.34 20.46 15.70
CA GLU A 193 -7.90 20.45 17.10
C GLU A 193 -6.86 19.36 17.35
N GLU A 194 -7.06 18.17 16.78
CA GLU A 194 -6.10 17.07 16.85
C GLU A 194 -4.79 17.43 16.12
N ILE A 195 -4.86 18.13 14.98
CA ILE A 195 -3.67 18.63 14.26
C ILE A 195 -2.88 19.60 15.15
N GLN A 196 -3.57 20.51 15.84
CA GLN A 196 -2.91 21.45 16.75
C GLN A 196 -2.21 20.72 17.91
N ARG A 197 -2.89 19.79 18.60
CA ARG A 197 -2.31 19.00 19.69
C ARG A 197 -1.12 18.19 19.20
N LEU A 198 -1.26 17.55 18.02
CA LEU A 198 -0.18 16.79 17.39
C LEU A 198 1.07 17.65 17.16
N LEU A 199 0.91 18.86 16.60
CA LEU A 199 2.02 19.76 16.29
C LEU A 199 2.66 20.33 17.56
N ILE A 200 1.88 20.63 18.62
CA ILE A 200 2.38 21.06 19.92
C ILE A 200 3.25 19.94 20.53
N GLN A 201 2.74 18.72 20.57
CA GLN A 201 3.46 17.57 21.11
C GLN A 201 4.69 17.21 20.26
N ALA A 202 4.57 17.30 18.92
CA ALA A 202 5.68 17.04 18.01
C ALA A 202 6.88 17.98 18.23
N ARG A 203 6.62 19.19 18.70
CA ARG A 203 7.69 20.16 19.04
C ARG A 203 8.46 19.72 20.26
N GLU A 204 7.78 19.25 21.31
CA GLU A 204 8.40 18.69 22.52
C GLU A 204 9.18 17.38 22.19
N ASP A 205 8.64 16.56 21.31
CA ASP A 205 9.27 15.28 20.90
C ASP A 205 10.33 15.43 19.80
N GLY A 206 10.60 16.66 19.32
CA GLY A 206 11.67 16.95 18.32
C GLY A 206 11.40 16.36 16.95
N CYS A 207 10.15 16.36 16.48
CA CYS A 207 9.77 15.93 15.12
C CYS A 207 8.73 16.87 14.48
N TYR A 208 8.67 18.11 14.97
CA TYR A 208 7.73 19.13 14.52
C TYR A 208 7.86 19.41 13.02
N GLU A 209 9.05 19.64 12.53
CA GLU A 209 9.31 20.03 11.14
C GLU A 209 8.91 18.93 10.15
N LEU A 210 9.16 17.67 10.52
CA LEU A 210 8.76 16.51 9.73
C LEU A 210 7.25 16.40 9.63
N LEU A 211 6.52 16.50 10.76
CA LEU A 211 5.07 16.38 10.77
C LEU A 211 4.37 17.60 10.18
N LEU A 212 4.94 18.80 10.39
CA LEU A 212 4.45 20.02 9.73
C LEU A 212 4.56 19.92 8.20
N LEU A 213 5.72 19.48 7.69
CA LEU A 213 5.93 19.33 6.26
C LEU A 213 5.00 18.26 5.67
N GLU A 214 4.79 17.15 6.38
CA GLU A 214 3.84 16.11 5.95
C GLU A 214 2.40 16.64 5.86
N LEU A 215 1.94 17.36 6.89
CA LEU A 215 0.61 17.96 6.93
C LEU A 215 0.44 19.13 5.95
N ALA A 216 1.52 19.74 5.48
CA ALA A 216 1.50 20.80 4.49
C ALA A 216 1.60 20.31 3.03
N THR A 217 2.03 19.06 2.79
CA THR A 217 2.34 18.55 1.45
C THR A 217 1.69 17.21 1.13
N GLY A 218 1.33 16.42 2.13
CA GLY A 218 0.81 15.07 1.96
C GLY A 218 1.76 14.14 1.22
N LEU A 219 3.06 14.28 1.37
CA LEU A 219 4.07 13.43 0.75
C LEU A 219 3.97 11.99 1.25
N ARG A 220 4.37 11.02 0.42
CA ARG A 220 4.51 9.65 0.93
C ARG A 220 5.67 9.58 1.91
N ARG A 221 5.55 8.77 2.98
CA ARG A 221 6.60 8.62 4.00
C ARG A 221 7.99 8.41 3.39
N GLY A 222 8.12 7.59 2.36
CA GLY A 222 9.40 7.37 1.71
C GLY A 222 9.90 8.56 0.92
N GLU A 223 9.01 9.41 0.41
CA GLU A 223 9.36 10.64 -0.32
C GLU A 223 9.88 11.70 0.65
N ILE A 224 9.13 11.98 1.74
CA ILE A 224 9.53 13.02 2.71
C ILE A 224 10.87 12.68 3.39
N LEU A 225 11.13 11.40 3.68
CA LEU A 225 12.40 10.97 4.29
C LEU A 225 13.58 11.00 3.30
N ALA A 226 13.32 11.03 2.01
CA ALA A 226 14.35 11.12 0.97
C ALA A 226 14.70 12.55 0.57
N LEU A 227 14.04 13.56 1.16
CA LEU A 227 14.29 14.97 0.86
C LEU A 227 15.68 15.40 1.31
N GLN A 228 16.32 16.16 0.45
CA GLN A 228 17.58 16.84 0.72
C GLN A 228 17.38 18.35 0.70
N TRP A 229 18.25 19.10 1.36
CA TRP A 229 18.17 20.56 1.36
C TRP A 229 18.28 21.15 -0.05
N GLY A 230 19.01 20.51 -0.96
CA GLY A 230 19.11 20.93 -2.36
C GLY A 230 17.82 20.75 -3.17
N ASP A 231 16.82 20.04 -2.64
CA ASP A 231 15.51 19.89 -3.29
C ASP A 231 14.59 21.09 -3.06
N LEU A 232 14.89 21.93 -2.05
CA LEU A 232 14.07 23.08 -1.66
C LEU A 232 14.71 24.40 -2.09
N ASN A 233 14.00 25.12 -2.92
CA ASN A 233 14.35 26.50 -3.25
C ASN A 233 13.64 27.46 -2.28
N PHE A 234 14.34 27.99 -1.31
CA PHE A 234 13.78 28.90 -0.29
C PHE A 234 13.28 30.24 -0.86
N ARG A 235 13.73 30.66 -2.06
CA ARG A 235 13.26 31.91 -2.68
C ARG A 235 11.91 31.74 -3.34
N THR A 236 11.69 30.62 -4.01
CA THR A 236 10.45 30.34 -4.76
C THR A 236 9.47 29.49 -3.98
N GLY A 237 9.88 28.82 -2.91
CA GLY A 237 9.11 27.84 -2.17
C GLY A 237 8.96 26.48 -2.87
N ALA A 238 9.64 26.28 -3.99
CA ALA A 238 9.55 25.06 -4.78
C ALA A 238 10.34 23.91 -4.14
N LEU A 239 9.63 22.84 -3.78
CA LEU A 239 10.17 21.59 -3.26
C LEU A 239 10.06 20.50 -4.33
N ARG A 240 11.18 19.94 -4.77
CA ARG A 240 11.25 18.85 -5.76
C ARG A 240 11.22 17.50 -5.06
N VAL A 241 10.34 16.62 -5.52
CA VAL A 241 10.19 15.24 -5.03
C VAL A 241 10.72 14.31 -6.13
N GLU A 242 11.96 13.86 -5.99
CA GLU A 242 12.66 13.07 -7.02
C GLU A 242 13.16 11.72 -6.49
N ARG A 243 13.03 11.48 -5.20
CA ARG A 243 13.56 10.30 -4.51
C ARG A 243 12.57 9.76 -3.48
N GLN A 244 12.76 8.49 -3.14
CA GLN A 244 12.06 7.83 -2.04
C GLN A 244 13.00 6.90 -1.29
N VAL A 245 12.78 6.75 0.01
CA VAL A 245 13.47 5.78 0.87
C VAL A 245 12.56 4.60 1.17
N HIS A 246 13.09 3.40 1.05
CA HIS A 246 12.40 2.18 1.46
C HIS A 246 13.41 1.14 1.98
N ARG A 247 12.91 0.10 2.67
CA ARG A 247 13.74 -1.02 3.10
C ARG A 247 13.67 -2.17 2.11
N VAL A 248 14.84 -2.73 1.80
CA VAL A 248 14.99 -3.97 1.02
C VAL A 248 15.91 -4.88 1.81
N LYS A 249 15.45 -6.08 2.18
CA LYS A 249 16.21 -7.07 2.94
C LYS A 249 16.90 -6.50 4.20
N GLY A 250 16.24 -5.54 4.86
CA GLY A 250 16.76 -4.91 6.09
C GLY A 250 17.60 -3.65 5.87
N GLU A 251 18.03 -3.34 4.66
CA GLU A 251 18.80 -2.15 4.32
C GLU A 251 17.94 -1.00 3.84
N LEU A 252 18.37 0.23 4.08
CA LEU A 252 17.75 1.42 3.54
C LEU A 252 18.25 1.66 2.12
N VAL A 253 17.31 1.75 1.18
CA VAL A 253 17.59 2.01 -0.23
C VAL A 253 16.90 3.30 -0.65
N VAL A 254 17.66 4.19 -1.26
CA VAL A 254 17.16 5.39 -1.93
C VAL A 254 16.97 5.08 -3.41
N SER A 255 15.81 5.38 -3.95
CA SER A 255 15.49 5.12 -5.35
C SER A 255 14.58 6.21 -5.92
N PRO A 256 14.49 6.35 -7.25
CA PRO A 256 13.49 7.22 -7.88
C PRO A 256 12.06 6.82 -7.45
N PRO A 257 11.09 7.73 -7.55
CA PRO A 257 9.68 7.43 -7.29
C PRO A 257 9.15 6.29 -8.16
N LYS A 258 8.09 5.63 -7.70
CA LYS A 258 7.53 4.44 -8.38
C LYS A 258 6.95 4.76 -9.77
N THR A 259 6.46 5.98 -9.97
CA THR A 259 5.78 6.43 -11.19
C THR A 259 6.32 7.78 -11.64
N LYS A 260 6.15 8.12 -12.92
CA LYS A 260 6.49 9.45 -13.44
C LYS A 260 5.78 10.58 -12.68
N ALA A 261 4.51 10.38 -12.30
CA ALA A 261 3.75 11.32 -11.47
C ALA A 261 4.31 11.49 -10.03
N GLY A 262 5.17 10.58 -9.59
CA GLY A 262 5.91 10.71 -8.33
C GLY A 262 7.02 11.77 -8.40
N ASN A 263 7.58 12.03 -9.59
CA ASN A 263 8.53 13.10 -9.80
C ASN A 263 7.74 14.39 -10.06
N ARG A 264 7.73 15.28 -9.07
CA ARG A 264 6.89 16.48 -9.08
C ARG A 264 7.50 17.59 -8.22
N THR A 265 7.03 18.82 -8.44
CA THR A 265 7.35 19.98 -7.61
C THR A 265 6.11 20.39 -6.83
N VAL A 266 6.28 20.63 -5.54
CA VAL A 266 5.25 21.13 -4.62
C VAL A 266 5.66 22.51 -4.15
N LEU A 267 4.74 23.48 -4.15
CA LEU A 267 4.99 24.80 -3.60
C LEU A 267 4.66 24.82 -2.11
N LEU A 268 5.60 25.25 -1.29
CA LEU A 268 5.44 25.35 0.16
C LEU A 268 4.92 26.73 0.56
N PRO A 269 3.97 26.82 1.50
CA PRO A 269 3.52 28.08 2.08
C PRO A 269 4.64 28.80 2.85
N ALA A 270 4.64 30.12 2.82
CA ALA A 270 5.65 30.96 3.47
C ALA A 270 5.89 30.64 4.98
N PRO A 271 4.86 30.34 5.80
CA PRO A 271 5.07 29.92 7.18
C PRO A 271 5.90 28.63 7.32
N VAL A 272 5.68 27.64 6.46
CA VAL A 272 6.41 26.39 6.44
C VAL A 272 7.87 26.63 6.03
N LEU A 273 8.11 27.47 5.02
CA LEU A 273 9.47 27.86 4.59
C LEU A 273 10.25 28.53 5.73
N LYS A 274 9.60 29.42 6.50
CA LYS A 274 10.23 30.08 7.66
C LYS A 274 10.68 29.06 8.70
N VAL A 275 9.86 28.07 9.01
CA VAL A 275 10.19 27.00 9.94
C VAL A 275 11.35 26.15 9.43
N LEU A 276 11.27 25.70 8.16
CA LEU A 276 12.32 24.87 7.56
C LEU A 276 13.65 25.61 7.44
N LYS A 277 13.65 26.92 7.17
CA LYS A 277 14.86 27.75 7.13
C LYS A 277 15.53 27.86 8.49
N ALA A 278 14.75 27.95 9.57
CA ALA A 278 15.26 27.91 10.93
C ALA A 278 15.83 26.52 11.27
N TYR A 279 15.10 25.46 10.92
CA TYR A 279 15.50 24.07 11.15
C TYR A 279 16.79 23.70 10.39
N GLN A 280 16.96 24.17 9.14
CA GLN A 280 18.17 23.93 8.34
C GLN A 280 19.44 24.33 9.08
N LYS A 281 19.40 25.41 9.87
CA LYS A 281 20.57 25.89 10.65
C LYS A 281 21.00 24.93 11.75
N THR A 282 20.10 24.02 12.16
CA THR A 282 20.35 23.05 13.25
C THR A 282 20.72 21.65 12.72
N VAL A 283 20.65 21.44 11.40
CA VAL A 283 20.88 20.14 10.79
C VAL A 283 22.16 20.15 9.94
N HIS A 284 23.17 19.42 10.40
CA HIS A 284 24.44 19.25 9.70
C HIS A 284 24.43 17.98 8.84
N SER A 285 23.55 17.94 7.83
CA SER A 285 23.41 16.83 6.88
C SER A 285 22.83 17.33 5.57
N ARG A 286 23.11 16.63 4.47
CA ARG A 286 22.42 16.87 3.20
C ARG A 286 20.92 16.51 3.27
N TRP A 287 20.56 15.55 4.14
CA TRP A 287 19.18 15.13 4.33
C TRP A 287 18.42 16.13 5.18
N MET A 288 17.18 16.44 4.82
CA MET A 288 16.32 17.27 5.67
C MET A 288 16.01 16.57 7.00
N PHE A 289 15.83 15.25 6.96
CA PHE A 289 15.53 14.43 8.13
C PHE A 289 16.56 13.30 8.25
N PRO A 290 17.76 13.61 8.78
CA PRO A 290 18.85 12.63 8.89
C PRO A 290 18.58 11.58 9.96
N SER A 291 19.24 10.45 9.84
CA SER A 291 19.28 9.42 10.86
C SER A 291 20.06 9.94 12.09
N PRO A 292 19.52 9.79 13.31
CA PRO A 292 20.28 10.14 14.52
C PRO A 292 21.38 9.12 14.87
N VAL A 293 21.47 8.01 14.14
CA VAL A 293 22.36 6.87 14.46
C VAL A 293 23.37 6.59 13.36
N LYS A 294 22.99 6.80 12.11
CA LYS A 294 23.84 6.53 10.94
C LYS A 294 24.22 7.84 10.28
N GLU A 295 25.52 8.06 10.13
CA GLU A 295 26.06 9.19 9.40
C GLU A 295 25.63 9.14 7.92
N ASP A 296 25.39 10.32 7.34
CA ASP A 296 24.95 10.52 5.95
C ASP A 296 23.82 9.60 5.46
N SER A 297 22.91 9.25 6.35
CA SER A 297 21.77 8.39 6.07
C SER A 297 20.45 9.10 6.40
N PRO A 298 19.40 8.92 5.59
CA PRO A 298 18.09 9.44 5.94
C PRO A 298 17.51 8.67 7.14
N MET A 299 16.53 9.27 7.80
CA MET A 299 15.83 8.64 8.92
C MET A 299 15.11 7.35 8.47
N ASP A 300 15.19 6.32 9.32
CA ASP A 300 14.52 5.03 9.06
C ASP A 300 13.00 5.16 9.06
N PRO A 301 12.31 4.71 8.00
CA PRO A 301 10.84 4.70 7.95
C PRO A 301 10.15 3.96 9.11
N ALA A 302 10.81 2.94 9.70
CA ALA A 302 10.26 2.25 10.86
C ALA A 302 10.38 3.08 12.14
N ALA A 303 11.49 3.83 12.31
CA ALA A 303 11.68 4.74 13.43
C ALA A 303 10.66 5.88 13.41
N VAL A 304 10.41 6.47 12.23
CA VAL A 304 9.40 7.53 12.07
C VAL A 304 8.00 7.03 12.40
N ARG A 305 7.65 5.80 11.95
CA ARG A 305 6.37 5.21 12.32
C ARG A 305 6.19 5.06 13.82
N LYS A 306 7.23 4.56 14.52
CA LYS A 306 7.20 4.41 15.98
C LYS A 306 7.07 5.77 16.66
N ARG A 307 7.86 6.75 16.21
CA ARG A 307 7.84 8.12 16.75
C ARG A 307 6.45 8.77 16.59
N LEU A 308 5.82 8.63 15.42
CA LEU A 308 4.48 9.13 15.22
C LEU A 308 3.48 8.52 16.21
N GLN A 309 3.53 7.20 16.47
CA GLN A 309 2.62 6.58 17.44
C GLN A 309 2.80 7.17 18.84
N THR A 310 4.03 7.35 19.29
CA THR A 310 4.32 7.97 20.58
C THR A 310 3.79 9.41 20.65
N VAL A 311 3.96 10.18 19.58
CA VAL A 311 3.47 11.58 19.53
C VAL A 311 1.94 11.62 19.54
N LEU A 312 1.27 10.75 18.76
CA LEU A 312 -0.20 10.67 18.74
C LEU A 312 -0.77 10.29 20.09
N GLU A 313 -0.16 9.32 20.78
CA GLU A 313 -0.56 8.88 22.12
C GLU A 313 -0.43 10.04 23.13
N ARG A 314 0.70 10.73 23.16
CA ARG A 314 0.94 11.88 24.04
C ARG A 314 0.10 13.09 23.70
N ALA A 315 -0.26 13.27 22.43
CA ALA A 315 -1.14 14.35 21.98
C ALA A 315 -2.62 14.02 22.19
N GLU A 316 -2.94 12.87 22.80
CA GLU A 316 -4.31 12.40 23.00
C GLU A 316 -5.10 12.39 21.69
N CYS A 317 -4.43 12.02 20.59
CA CYS A 317 -5.03 11.90 19.27
C CYS A 317 -5.37 10.45 18.97
N ARG A 318 -6.36 10.26 18.10
CA ARG A 318 -6.69 8.92 17.60
C ARG A 318 -5.49 8.24 16.94
N HIS A 319 -5.39 6.93 17.07
CA HIS A 319 -4.33 6.16 16.44
C HIS A 319 -4.44 6.19 14.91
N LEU A 320 -3.40 6.68 14.24
CA LEU A 320 -3.28 6.81 12.80
C LEU A 320 -2.00 6.20 12.27
N ARG A 321 -2.03 5.73 11.03
CA ARG A 321 -0.81 5.37 10.31
C ARG A 321 -0.17 6.64 9.72
N PHE A 322 1.12 6.62 9.42
CA PHE A 322 1.78 7.75 8.78
C PHE A 322 1.10 8.16 7.45
N HIS A 323 0.58 7.19 6.69
CA HIS A 323 -0.13 7.48 5.44
C HIS A 323 -1.48 8.19 5.65
N ASP A 324 -2.07 8.04 6.82
CA ASP A 324 -3.35 8.70 7.15
C ASP A 324 -3.16 10.22 7.39
N LEU A 325 -1.94 10.71 7.68
CA LEU A 325 -1.60 12.14 7.68
C LEU A 325 -1.73 12.75 6.27
N ARG A 326 -1.35 11.99 5.24
CA ARG A 326 -1.57 12.39 3.85
C ARG A 326 -3.08 12.44 3.52
N HIS A 327 -3.88 11.54 4.08
CA HIS A 327 -5.33 11.61 3.97
C HIS A 327 -5.89 12.84 4.67
N THR A 328 -5.36 13.19 5.84
CA THR A 328 -5.68 14.43 6.57
C THR A 328 -5.37 15.66 5.72
N PHE A 329 -4.17 15.76 5.14
CA PHE A 329 -3.82 16.84 4.20
C PHE A 329 -4.80 16.93 3.03
N ALA A 330 -5.12 15.81 2.39
CA ALA A 330 -5.96 15.78 1.20
C ALA A 330 -7.40 16.19 1.52
N THR A 331 -7.96 15.68 2.62
CA THR A 331 -9.32 16.04 3.08
C THR A 331 -9.39 17.52 3.44
N ALA A 332 -8.47 18.02 4.25
CA ALA A 332 -8.41 19.43 4.62
C ALA A 332 -8.25 20.35 3.37
N SER A 333 -7.41 19.95 2.40
CA SER A 333 -7.24 20.70 1.16
C SER A 333 -8.54 20.81 0.36
N LEU A 334 -9.30 19.71 0.24
CA LEU A 334 -10.60 19.73 -0.45
C LEU A 334 -11.64 20.54 0.31
N GLU A 335 -11.68 20.44 1.63
CA GLU A 335 -12.58 21.25 2.50
C GLU A 335 -12.31 22.75 2.34
N HIS A 336 -11.05 23.15 2.16
CA HIS A 336 -10.65 24.52 1.88
C HIS A 336 -10.77 24.92 0.39
N GLY A 337 -11.41 24.08 -0.43
CA GLY A 337 -11.78 24.42 -1.80
C GLY A 337 -10.72 24.15 -2.86
N MET A 338 -9.65 23.40 -2.55
CA MET A 338 -8.69 22.96 -3.56
C MET A 338 -9.39 22.02 -4.55
N ASP A 339 -9.19 22.22 -5.84
CA ASP A 339 -9.74 21.33 -6.85
C ASP A 339 -9.01 19.96 -6.89
N ILE A 340 -9.74 18.92 -7.30
CA ILE A 340 -9.27 17.53 -7.29
C ILE A 340 -8.06 17.33 -8.20
N LYS A 341 -7.96 18.05 -9.32
CA LYS A 341 -6.86 17.93 -10.29
C LYS A 341 -5.57 18.48 -9.69
N THR A 342 -5.64 19.65 -9.08
CA THR A 342 -4.53 20.28 -8.36
C THR A 342 -4.08 19.39 -7.19
N LEU A 343 -5.01 18.93 -6.35
CA LEU A 343 -4.69 18.00 -5.27
C LEU A 343 -4.01 16.73 -5.79
N SER A 344 -4.56 16.10 -6.84
CA SER A 344 -4.00 14.89 -7.46
C SER A 344 -2.56 15.10 -7.91
N THR A 345 -2.26 16.27 -8.47
CA THR A 345 -0.91 16.65 -8.89
C THR A 345 0.04 16.81 -7.70
N ILE A 346 -0.39 17.52 -6.66
CA ILE A 346 0.41 17.75 -5.44
C ILE A 346 0.75 16.43 -4.76
N ILE A 347 -0.25 15.56 -4.55
CA ILE A 347 -0.02 14.27 -3.90
C ILE A 347 0.60 13.21 -4.83
N GLY A 348 0.69 13.46 -6.13
CA GLY A 348 1.32 12.56 -7.12
C GLY A 348 0.53 11.27 -7.32
N HIS A 349 -0.77 11.35 -7.55
CA HIS A 349 -1.59 10.25 -8.04
C HIS A 349 -1.47 10.14 -9.57
N VAL A 350 -1.43 8.92 -10.08
CA VAL A 350 -1.32 8.66 -11.53
C VAL A 350 -2.58 9.10 -12.27
N SER A 351 -3.72 9.09 -11.58
CA SER A 351 -5.02 9.45 -12.14
C SER A 351 -5.85 10.22 -11.10
N SER A 352 -6.54 11.26 -11.55
CA SER A 352 -7.51 12.00 -10.73
C SER A 352 -8.65 11.09 -10.24
N ALA A 353 -8.98 10.03 -10.99
CA ALA A 353 -9.93 9.02 -10.55
C ALA A 353 -9.49 8.32 -9.25
N THR A 354 -8.18 8.12 -9.04
CA THR A 354 -7.66 7.58 -7.77
C THR A 354 -7.94 8.55 -6.62
N THR A 355 -7.76 9.85 -6.82
CA THR A 355 -8.07 10.88 -5.83
C THR A 355 -9.58 10.92 -5.58
N LEU A 356 -10.37 10.93 -6.64
CA LEU A 356 -11.82 10.94 -6.57
C LEU A 356 -12.33 9.71 -5.77
N ASN A 357 -11.96 8.50 -6.17
CA ASN A 357 -12.39 7.27 -5.49
C ASN A 357 -11.92 7.16 -4.04
N THR A 358 -10.81 7.82 -3.69
CA THR A 358 -10.26 7.80 -2.33
C THR A 358 -10.93 8.84 -1.44
N TYR A 359 -11.27 10.02 -1.98
CA TYR A 359 -11.76 11.18 -1.22
C TYR A 359 -13.18 11.61 -1.60
N THR A 360 -14.00 10.70 -2.16
CA THR A 360 -15.41 10.97 -2.53
C THR A 360 -16.35 11.16 -1.34
N HIS A 361 -15.91 10.95 -0.12
CA HIS A 361 -16.73 11.27 1.05
C HIS A 361 -16.82 12.78 1.19
N VAL A 362 -17.88 13.34 0.63
CA VAL A 362 -18.23 14.76 0.78
C VAL A 362 -18.53 15.00 2.25
N THR A 363 -17.68 15.78 2.94
CA THR A 363 -17.91 16.17 4.32
C THR A 363 -19.07 17.17 4.39
N ASP A 364 -19.70 17.28 5.56
CA ASP A 364 -20.76 18.28 5.75
C ASP A 364 -20.25 19.69 5.53
N ALA A 365 -19.00 19.98 5.86
CA ALA A 365 -18.32 21.24 5.57
C ALA A 365 -18.25 21.53 4.05
N MET A 366 -17.94 20.50 3.24
CA MET A 366 -17.95 20.64 1.77
C MET A 366 -19.34 20.90 1.22
N ARG A 367 -20.39 20.25 1.76
CA ARG A 367 -21.79 20.48 1.37
C ARG A 367 -22.21 21.90 1.67
N GLN A 368 -21.87 22.38 2.87
CA GLN A 368 -22.19 23.78 3.27
C GLN A 368 -21.45 24.78 2.39
N SER A 369 -20.14 24.58 2.15
CA SER A 369 -19.35 25.44 1.25
C SER A 369 -19.91 25.47 -0.18
N ALA A 370 -20.39 24.31 -0.67
CA ALA A 370 -21.04 24.24 -1.99
C ALA A 370 -22.39 25.04 -2.01
N ALA A 371 -23.20 24.87 -0.97
CA ALA A 371 -24.45 25.64 -0.83
C ALA A 371 -24.19 27.15 -0.78
N ASP A 372 -23.18 27.59 -0.02
CA ASP A 372 -22.78 29.01 0.07
C ASP A 372 -22.24 29.56 -1.26
N LYS A 373 -21.55 28.71 -2.05
CA LYS A 373 -21.10 29.10 -3.40
C LYS A 373 -22.26 29.23 -4.38
N ILE A 374 -23.24 28.32 -4.29
CA ILE A 374 -24.46 28.37 -5.11
C ILE A 374 -25.27 29.62 -4.75
N ASP A 375 -25.48 29.92 -3.48
CA ASP A 375 -26.18 31.09 -2.99
C ASP A 375 -25.54 32.40 -3.51
N ARG A 376 -24.19 32.46 -3.49
CA ARG A 376 -23.44 33.58 -4.08
C ARG A 376 -23.55 33.66 -5.60
N GLY A 377 -23.63 32.53 -6.30
CA GLY A 377 -23.70 32.46 -7.76
C GLY A 377 -25.08 32.80 -8.31
N ILE A 378 -26.15 32.53 -7.55
CA ILE A 378 -27.54 32.85 -7.95
C ILE A 378 -27.87 34.34 -7.79
N GLY A 379 -27.09 35.11 -7.02
CA GLY A 379 -27.28 36.56 -6.82
C GLY A 379 -28.58 36.88 -6.08
N ARG A 380 -28.49 37.26 -4.83
CA ARG A 380 -29.65 37.85 -4.13
C ARG A 380 -29.87 39.27 -4.60
N ALA A 381 -31.12 39.61 -4.88
CA ALA A 381 -31.54 40.96 -5.23
C ALA A 381 -31.44 41.97 -4.05
N ASP A 382 -31.03 41.53 -2.86
CA ASP A 382 -30.86 42.37 -1.68
C ASP A 382 -29.41 42.41 -1.20
N PRO A 383 -28.77 43.60 -1.23
CA PRO A 383 -27.41 43.78 -0.76
C PRO A 383 -27.39 44.09 0.74
N LYS A 384 -27.62 43.11 1.61
CA LYS A 384 -27.09 43.20 2.97
C LYS A 384 -25.74 42.52 3.01
N PRO A 385 -24.63 43.24 3.31
CA PRO A 385 -23.33 42.59 3.48
C PRO A 385 -23.41 41.66 4.70
N ARG A 386 -23.57 40.37 4.46
CA ARG A 386 -23.16 39.38 5.46
C ARG A 386 -21.65 39.56 5.63
N GLN A 387 -21.26 39.96 6.83
CA GLN A 387 -19.87 39.84 7.25
C GLN A 387 -19.48 38.40 6.96
N GLU A 388 -18.51 38.20 6.06
CA GLU A 388 -17.86 36.89 5.91
C GLU A 388 -17.45 36.42 7.30
N PRO A 389 -17.79 35.21 7.71
CA PRO A 389 -17.19 34.68 8.90
C PRO A 389 -15.67 34.66 8.62
N VAL A 390 -14.98 35.62 9.21
CA VAL A 390 -13.53 35.63 9.29
C VAL A 390 -13.19 34.24 9.76
N PRO A 391 -12.36 33.45 9.04
CA PRO A 391 -11.95 32.15 9.50
C PRO A 391 -11.39 32.39 10.90
N GLN A 392 -12.15 32.02 11.91
CA GLN A 392 -11.73 32.14 13.30
C GLN A 392 -10.48 31.28 13.39
N LYS A 393 -9.35 31.95 13.62
CA LYS A 393 -8.16 31.22 14.06
C LYS A 393 -8.63 30.32 15.19
N PRO A 394 -8.47 29.01 15.06
CA PRO A 394 -8.86 28.10 16.13
C PRO A 394 -8.29 28.66 17.42
N ALA A 395 -9.12 28.73 18.45
CA ALA A 395 -8.69 29.22 19.76
C ALA A 395 -7.39 28.50 20.18
N PRO A 396 -6.42 29.18 20.77
CA PRO A 396 -5.18 28.52 21.18
C PRO A 396 -5.55 27.32 22.04
N SER A 397 -5.10 26.13 21.59
CA SER A 397 -5.33 24.89 22.33
C SER A 397 -4.80 25.04 23.75
N ALA A 398 -5.63 24.76 24.75
CA ALA A 398 -5.21 24.68 26.14
C ALA A 398 -4.33 23.45 26.41
N PHE A 399 -4.10 22.63 25.38
CA PHE A 399 -3.27 21.43 25.46
C PHE A 399 -1.82 21.76 25.78
N GLN A 400 -1.27 21.13 26.82
CA GLN A 400 0.14 21.20 27.18
C GLN A 400 0.85 19.89 26.79
N ALA A 401 2.02 20.01 26.17
CA ALA A 401 2.80 18.85 25.74
C ALA A 401 3.23 17.98 26.91
N HIS A 402 3.10 16.69 26.78
CA HIS A 402 3.53 15.70 27.76
C HIS A 402 5.02 15.37 27.60
N LYS A 403 5.81 15.59 28.65
CA LYS A 403 7.22 15.16 28.71
C LYS A 403 7.29 13.66 28.93
N GLY A 404 7.88 12.93 28.01
CA GLY A 404 8.11 11.50 28.18
C GLY A 404 9.17 11.23 29.26
N GLN A 405 8.83 10.41 30.24
CA GLN A 405 9.84 9.91 31.20
C GLN A 405 10.82 9.00 30.47
N ARG A 406 12.10 9.32 30.49
CA ARG A 406 13.16 8.44 30.01
C ARG A 406 13.41 7.36 31.06
N ARG A 407 13.22 6.10 30.69
CA ARG A 407 13.61 4.95 31.50
C ARG A 407 15.13 4.94 31.69
N LYS A 408 15.58 4.47 32.88
CA LYS A 408 17.02 4.29 33.16
C LYS A 408 17.62 3.30 32.14
N PRO A 409 18.85 3.52 31.65
CA PRO A 409 19.53 2.54 30.80
C PRO A 409 19.57 1.15 31.45
N GLY A 410 19.31 0.10 30.68
CA GLY A 410 19.32 -1.29 31.19
C GLY A 410 18.01 -1.79 31.79
N THR A 411 16.94 -0.98 31.81
CA THR A 411 15.62 -1.40 32.32
C THR A 411 14.64 -1.84 31.21
N GLY A 412 15.12 -1.98 29.97
CA GLY A 412 14.28 -2.35 28.84
C GLY A 412 13.28 -1.25 28.43
N CYS A 413 12.31 -1.60 27.61
CA CYS A 413 11.21 -0.71 27.26
C CYS A 413 9.88 -1.48 27.26
N VAL A 414 8.81 -0.80 27.68
CA VAL A 414 7.43 -1.29 27.55
C VAL A 414 6.72 -0.38 26.56
N ASN A 415 5.99 -0.96 25.63
CA ASN A 415 5.24 -0.23 24.61
C ASN A 415 3.85 -0.85 24.47
N ARG A 416 2.83 -0.02 24.40
CA ARG A 416 1.49 -0.47 24.04
C ARG A 416 1.46 -0.83 22.56
N ILE A 417 0.98 -2.02 22.23
CA ILE A 417 0.84 -2.48 20.82
C ILE A 417 -0.56 -2.25 20.29
N ASN A 418 -1.56 -2.50 21.14
CA ASN A 418 -2.97 -2.22 20.88
C ASN A 418 -3.72 -2.04 22.22
N ASP A 419 -5.04 -1.90 22.19
CA ASP A 419 -5.86 -1.63 23.36
C ASP A 419 -5.86 -2.77 24.40
N HIS A 420 -5.38 -3.96 24.02
CA HIS A 420 -5.40 -5.16 24.86
C HIS A 420 -4.02 -5.82 25.01
N LEU A 421 -2.94 -5.19 24.50
CA LEU A 421 -1.63 -5.85 24.50
C LEU A 421 -0.47 -4.86 24.65
N TRP A 422 0.41 -5.19 25.57
CA TRP A 422 1.67 -4.49 25.86
C TRP A 422 2.86 -5.38 25.53
N GLU A 423 3.93 -4.80 24.96
CA GLU A 423 5.21 -5.46 24.69
C GLU A 423 6.30 -4.89 25.59
N GLY A 424 6.90 -5.74 26.39
CA GLY A 424 8.13 -5.47 27.11
C GLY A 424 9.33 -5.99 26.31
N ARG A 425 10.38 -5.18 26.12
CA ARG A 425 11.56 -5.58 25.35
C ARG A 425 12.84 -5.24 26.11
N TYR A 426 13.72 -6.23 26.20
CA TYR A 426 15.08 -6.05 26.69
C TYR A 426 16.07 -6.45 25.61
N SER A 427 17.12 -5.62 25.40
CA SER A 427 18.07 -5.80 24.28
C SER A 427 19.49 -5.45 24.73
N PRO A 428 20.13 -6.29 25.55
CA PRO A 428 21.52 -6.11 25.94
C PRO A 428 22.48 -6.32 24.76
N ILE A 429 23.68 -5.75 24.87
CA ILE A 429 24.79 -6.03 23.96
C ILE A 429 25.66 -7.08 24.61
N VAL A 430 25.82 -8.24 23.94
CA VAL A 430 26.66 -9.34 24.40
C VAL A 430 27.65 -9.65 23.27
N ASN A 431 28.94 -9.64 23.57
CA ASN A 431 30.01 -9.86 22.58
C ASN A 431 29.87 -9.00 21.31
N GLY A 432 29.52 -7.72 21.46
CA GLY A 432 29.32 -6.78 20.36
C GLY A 432 28.02 -6.97 19.56
N LYS A 433 27.21 -8.00 19.82
CA LYS A 433 25.93 -8.26 19.17
C LYS A 433 24.75 -7.90 20.10
N ARG A 434 23.73 -7.29 19.55
CA ARG A 434 22.52 -6.94 20.31
C ARG A 434 21.56 -8.14 20.35
N MET A 435 21.33 -8.67 21.55
CA MET A 435 20.39 -9.77 21.80
C MET A 435 19.07 -9.21 22.33
N ALA A 436 17.99 -9.35 21.58
CA ALA A 436 16.69 -8.83 21.98
C ALA A 436 15.73 -9.98 22.30
N ARG A 437 15.10 -9.91 23.49
CA ARG A 437 13.94 -10.75 23.84
C ARG A 437 12.76 -9.88 24.23
N ASN A 438 11.56 -10.37 23.96
CA ASN A 438 10.31 -9.66 24.21
C ASN A 438 9.41 -10.49 25.11
N VAL A 439 8.60 -9.80 25.92
CA VAL A 439 7.48 -10.37 26.69
C VAL A 439 6.21 -9.61 26.34
N TYR A 440 5.07 -10.27 26.50
CA TYR A 440 3.77 -9.71 26.17
C TYR A 440 2.82 -9.85 27.36
N ALA A 441 1.94 -8.85 27.55
CA ALA A 441 0.93 -8.86 28.59
C ALA A 441 -0.31 -8.06 28.20
N LYS A 442 -1.42 -8.31 28.87
CA LYS A 442 -2.68 -7.60 28.61
C LYS A 442 -2.69 -6.19 29.20
N THR A 443 -1.95 -5.97 30.29
CA THR A 443 -1.84 -4.67 30.96
C THR A 443 -0.39 -4.21 31.03
N GLU A 444 -0.18 -2.91 31.21
CA GLU A 444 1.16 -2.33 31.36
C GLU A 444 1.88 -2.88 32.59
N ALA A 445 1.18 -2.92 33.73
CA ALA A 445 1.74 -3.41 34.99
C ALA A 445 2.19 -4.88 34.92
N GLU A 446 1.38 -5.74 34.28
CA GLU A 446 1.74 -7.15 34.04
C GLU A 446 2.95 -7.25 33.10
N CYS A 447 3.00 -6.42 32.07
CA CYS A 447 4.11 -6.37 31.14
C CYS A 447 5.42 -5.91 31.80
N GLU A 448 5.35 -4.95 32.69
CA GLU A 448 6.47 -4.50 33.54
C GLU A 448 7.01 -5.62 34.43
N GLY A 449 6.10 -6.35 35.10
CA GLY A 449 6.46 -7.49 35.93
C GLY A 449 7.18 -8.59 35.12
N LYS A 450 6.62 -8.98 33.98
CA LYS A 450 7.23 -9.96 33.07
C LYS A 450 8.56 -9.48 32.50
N LEU A 451 8.69 -8.18 32.19
CA LEU A 451 9.94 -7.61 31.71
C LEU A 451 11.03 -7.61 32.78
N ALA A 452 10.69 -7.34 34.02
CA ALA A 452 11.65 -7.39 35.13
C ALA A 452 12.21 -8.81 35.34
N ILE A 453 11.34 -9.84 35.22
CA ILE A 453 11.75 -11.25 35.29
C ILE A 453 12.68 -11.56 34.12
N LEU A 454 12.27 -11.25 32.88
CA LEU A 454 13.09 -11.47 31.68
C LEU A 454 14.47 -10.82 31.78
N ILE A 455 14.55 -9.60 32.31
CA ILE A 455 15.83 -8.88 32.49
C ILE A 455 16.73 -9.63 33.48
N ARG A 456 16.16 -10.17 34.56
CA ARG A 456 16.89 -10.93 35.58
C ARG A 456 17.43 -12.23 34.98
N GLU A 457 16.60 -12.96 34.28
CA GLU A 457 16.96 -14.22 33.59
C GLU A 457 18.07 -13.98 32.56
N MET A 458 17.91 -13.01 31.67
CA MET A 458 18.92 -12.71 30.66
C MET A 458 20.24 -12.23 31.27
N LYS A 459 20.21 -11.46 32.35
CA LYS A 459 21.45 -11.07 33.07
C LYS A 459 22.14 -12.29 33.68
N ALA A 460 21.39 -13.21 34.28
CA ALA A 460 21.93 -14.47 34.81
C ALA A 460 22.51 -15.38 33.70
N GLU A 461 21.82 -15.51 32.57
CA GLU A 461 22.32 -16.27 31.41
C GLU A 461 23.64 -15.68 30.85
N ILE A 462 23.72 -14.35 30.78
CA ILE A 462 24.93 -13.64 30.32
C ILE A 462 26.08 -13.85 31.30
N ALA A 463 25.82 -13.72 32.61
CA ALA A 463 26.81 -13.93 33.66
C ALA A 463 27.32 -15.39 33.71
N ALA A 464 26.44 -16.37 33.43
CA ALA A 464 26.78 -17.79 33.40
C ALA A 464 27.51 -18.23 32.11
N GLY A 465 27.78 -17.31 31.19
CA GLY A 465 28.44 -17.63 29.90
C GLY A 465 27.66 -18.57 28.99
N LYS A 466 26.37 -18.81 29.27
CA LYS A 466 25.53 -19.78 28.54
C LYS A 466 25.03 -19.29 27.17
N ASN A 467 25.31 -18.04 26.80
CA ASN A 467 24.98 -17.52 25.47
C ASN A 467 26.05 -17.92 24.44
N ARG A 468 26.19 -19.21 24.18
CA ARG A 468 26.79 -19.67 22.91
C ARG A 468 25.80 -19.39 21.78
N ILE A 469 26.27 -18.65 20.79
CA ILE A 469 25.62 -18.27 19.53
C ILE A 469 25.23 -19.50 18.73
#